data_001c2e21373c1f9ad8e7c33b5854ebdd
#
_entry.id   001c2e21373c1f9ad8e7c33b5854ebdd
#
_cell.length_a   1.000
_cell.length_b   1.000
_cell.length_c   1.000
_cell.angle_alpha   90.00
_cell.angle_beta   90.00
_cell.angle_gamma   90.00
#
_symmetry.space_group_name_H-M   'P 1'
#
loop_
_entity.id
_entity.type
_entity.pdbx_description
1 polymer ?
#
loop_
_entity_poly.entity_id
_entity_poly.type
_entity_poly.pdbx_seq_one_letter_code
_entity_poly.pdbx_strand_id
1 'polypeptide(L)'
;MRATVKFAVICVSLLIVTHADAVGQRTQINALVFQERGARLQLELERAYHDLRHTGEFKSAGNDVSSILQKYVPVGTSFANAEITLRSSGFNVDPLPPREPPKTPSLGWSDERKLAIFGTLVLAQHGVSRTTVEITLFPKILGADHNAVKNVHAAIYYRGV
;
A
#
# COMPACT_ATOMS: atom_id res chain seq x y z
N MET A 1 -32.42 -2.28 -49.92
CA MET A 1 -31.73 -1.39 -48.96
C MET A 1 -32.00 -1.74 -47.47
N ARG A 2 -32.08 -3.03 -47.09
CA ARG A 2 -32.34 -3.42 -45.68
C ARG A 2 -31.25 -4.32 -45.05
N ALA A 3 -30.23 -4.70 -45.81
CA ALA A 3 -29.18 -5.60 -45.29
C ALA A 3 -27.98 -4.90 -44.67
N THR A 4 -27.71 -3.65 -45.01
CA THR A 4 -26.50 -2.90 -44.56
C THR A 4 -26.57 -2.40 -43.12
N VAL A 5 -27.79 -2.14 -42.58
CA VAL A 5 -27.96 -1.57 -41.23
C VAL A 5 -27.74 -2.63 -40.14
N LYS A 6 -28.05 -3.90 -40.40
CA LYS A 6 -27.86 -4.96 -39.39
C LYS A 6 -26.38 -5.31 -39.13
N PHE A 7 -25.48 -5.16 -40.10
CA PHE A 7 -24.06 -5.44 -39.95
C PHE A 7 -23.33 -4.40 -39.11
N ALA A 8 -23.73 -3.11 -39.22
CA ALA A 8 -23.11 -2.04 -38.45
C ALA A 8 -23.40 -2.15 -36.94
N VAL A 9 -24.62 -2.57 -36.57
CA VAL A 9 -25.01 -2.74 -35.16
C VAL A 9 -24.25 -3.89 -34.48
N ILE A 10 -24.02 -4.99 -35.20
CA ILE A 10 -23.30 -6.16 -34.67
C ILE A 10 -21.81 -5.83 -34.45
N CYS A 11 -21.16 -5.07 -35.33
CA CYS A 11 -19.76 -4.66 -35.17
C CYS A 11 -19.56 -3.71 -34.01
N VAL A 12 -20.48 -2.77 -33.76
CA VAL A 12 -20.39 -1.86 -32.62
C VAL A 12 -20.58 -2.61 -31.30
N SER A 13 -21.51 -3.55 -31.24
CA SER A 13 -21.73 -4.36 -30.04
C SER A 13 -20.53 -5.27 -29.72
N LEU A 14 -19.86 -5.84 -30.69
CA LEU A 14 -18.66 -6.65 -30.49
C LEU A 14 -17.47 -5.81 -29.98
N LEU A 15 -17.30 -4.60 -30.51
CA LEU A 15 -16.23 -3.69 -30.07
C LEU A 15 -16.41 -3.22 -28.63
N ILE A 16 -17.63 -3.00 -28.16
CA ILE A 16 -17.91 -2.61 -26.79
C ILE A 16 -17.61 -3.74 -25.81
N VAL A 17 -17.98 -4.97 -26.12
CA VAL A 17 -17.72 -6.15 -25.28
C VAL A 17 -16.21 -6.40 -25.13
N THR A 18 -15.44 -6.34 -26.21
CA THR A 18 -13.99 -6.55 -26.16
C THR A 18 -13.23 -5.49 -25.36
N HIS A 19 -13.71 -4.25 -25.32
CA HIS A 19 -13.10 -3.19 -24.52
C HIS A 19 -13.39 -3.37 -23.02
N ALA A 20 -14.58 -3.78 -22.63
CA ALA A 20 -14.93 -4.05 -21.24
C ALA A 20 -14.12 -5.20 -20.66
N ASP A 21 -13.91 -6.27 -21.41
CA ASP A 21 -13.12 -7.42 -20.98
C ASP A 21 -11.64 -7.05 -20.82
N ALA A 22 -11.08 -6.25 -21.72
CA ALA A 22 -9.68 -5.83 -21.65
C ALA A 22 -9.39 -4.93 -20.43
N VAL A 23 -10.31 -4.07 -20.05
CA VAL A 23 -10.20 -3.22 -18.84
C VAL A 23 -10.30 -4.07 -17.58
N GLY A 24 -11.24 -5.01 -17.54
CA GLY A 24 -11.41 -5.92 -16.41
C GLY A 24 -10.18 -6.80 -16.19
N GLN A 25 -9.60 -7.36 -17.25
CA GLN A 25 -8.39 -8.18 -17.18
C GLN A 25 -7.18 -7.37 -16.68
N ARG A 26 -6.97 -6.14 -17.16
CA ARG A 26 -5.86 -5.29 -16.69
C ARG A 26 -5.98 -4.96 -15.20
N THR A 27 -7.18 -4.71 -14.71
CA THR A 27 -7.41 -4.43 -13.29
C THR A 27 -7.11 -5.65 -12.43
N GLN A 28 -7.50 -6.85 -12.86
CA GLN A 28 -7.20 -8.10 -12.16
C GLN A 28 -5.71 -8.42 -12.15
N ILE A 29 -5.01 -8.25 -13.28
CA ILE A 29 -3.56 -8.49 -13.37
C ILE A 29 -2.82 -7.54 -12.43
N ASN A 30 -3.19 -6.27 -12.39
CA ASN A 30 -2.58 -5.30 -11.47
C ASN A 30 -2.81 -5.69 -10.01
N ALA A 31 -4.01 -6.11 -9.62
CA ALA A 31 -4.29 -6.55 -8.26
C ALA A 31 -3.43 -7.76 -7.85
N LEU A 32 -3.26 -8.75 -8.73
CA LEU A 32 -2.41 -9.92 -8.48
C LEU A 32 -0.94 -9.53 -8.26
N VAL A 33 -0.41 -8.59 -9.05
CA VAL A 33 0.97 -8.08 -8.89
C VAL A 33 1.18 -7.46 -7.52
N PHE A 34 0.22 -6.65 -7.03
CA PHE A 34 0.33 -6.04 -5.70
C PHE A 34 0.14 -7.06 -4.56
N GLN A 35 -0.69 -8.08 -4.76
CA GLN A 35 -0.81 -9.19 -3.82
C GLN A 35 0.49 -9.99 -3.70
N GLU A 36 1.13 -10.31 -4.82
CA GLU A 36 2.44 -11.00 -4.81
C GLU A 36 3.52 -10.14 -4.13
N ARG A 37 3.55 -8.83 -4.40
CA ARG A 37 4.44 -7.90 -3.71
C ARG A 37 4.21 -7.93 -2.20
N GLY A 38 2.95 -7.97 -1.76
CA GLY A 38 2.59 -8.07 -0.36
C GLY A 38 3.13 -9.33 0.31
N ALA A 39 2.96 -10.48 -0.31
CA ALA A 39 3.50 -11.74 0.22
C ALA A 39 5.03 -11.71 0.35
N ARG A 40 5.73 -11.14 -0.62
CA ARG A 40 7.19 -10.98 -0.57
C ARG A 40 7.63 -9.99 0.52
N LEU A 41 6.90 -8.88 0.70
CA LEU A 41 7.14 -7.92 1.77
C LEU A 41 7.04 -8.59 3.13
N GLN A 42 5.99 -9.38 3.37
CA GLN A 42 5.82 -10.13 4.62
C GLN A 42 7.05 -10.99 4.90
N LEU A 43 7.50 -11.78 3.94
CA LEU A 43 8.67 -12.66 4.09
C LEU A 43 9.96 -11.89 4.42
N GLU A 44 10.18 -10.72 3.80
CA GLU A 44 11.38 -9.91 4.13
C GLU A 44 11.29 -9.31 5.54
N LEU A 45 10.11 -8.88 5.98
CA LEU A 45 9.91 -8.38 7.35
C LEU A 45 10.07 -9.48 8.40
N GLU A 46 9.58 -10.68 8.13
CA GLU A 46 9.78 -11.84 8.99
C GLU A 46 11.28 -12.21 9.10
N ARG A 47 12.03 -12.18 7.99
CA ARG A 47 13.48 -12.39 8.02
C ARG A 47 14.19 -11.33 8.86
N ALA A 48 13.89 -10.06 8.64
CA ALA A 48 14.46 -8.97 9.43
C ALA A 48 14.18 -9.13 10.94
N TYR A 49 12.96 -9.57 11.29
CA TYR A 49 12.61 -9.89 12.67
C TYR A 49 13.44 -11.07 13.22
N HIS A 50 13.58 -12.14 12.45
CA HIS A 50 14.40 -13.30 12.87
C HIS A 50 15.87 -12.92 13.09
N ASP A 51 16.43 -12.08 12.23
CA ASP A 51 17.80 -11.58 12.35
C ASP A 51 17.95 -10.75 13.63
N LEU A 52 17.04 -9.82 13.91
CA LEU A 52 17.02 -9.04 15.13
C LEU A 52 16.89 -9.92 16.39
N ARG A 53 16.06 -10.95 16.32
CA ARG A 53 15.89 -11.90 17.42
C ARG A 53 17.16 -12.72 17.66
N HIS A 54 17.85 -13.10 16.60
CA HIS A 54 19.08 -13.88 16.69
C HIS A 54 20.24 -13.05 17.26
N THR A 55 20.37 -11.80 16.84
CA THR A 55 21.41 -10.88 17.32
C THR A 55 21.09 -10.25 18.68
N GLY A 56 19.81 -10.23 19.08
CA GLY A 56 19.36 -9.56 20.30
C GLY A 56 19.36 -8.03 20.19
N GLU A 57 19.50 -7.46 19.00
CA GLU A 57 19.69 -6.01 18.76
C GLU A 57 18.37 -5.22 18.68
N PHE A 58 17.38 -5.57 19.49
CA PHE A 58 16.16 -4.76 19.56
C PHE A 58 16.42 -3.39 20.21
N LYS A 59 16.09 -2.33 19.49
CA LYS A 59 16.19 -0.95 19.98
C LYS A 59 14.85 -0.50 20.56
N SER A 60 14.89 0.19 21.70
CA SER A 60 13.69 0.76 22.32
C SER A 60 12.98 1.78 21.44
N ALA A 61 13.72 2.51 20.61
CA ALA A 61 13.19 3.47 19.61
C ALA A 61 12.64 2.78 18.34
N GLY A 62 12.72 1.45 18.26
CA GLY A 62 12.40 0.67 17.07
C GLY A 62 13.58 0.47 16.12
N ASN A 63 13.55 -0.62 15.37
CA ASN A 63 14.53 -0.93 14.34
C ASN A 63 13.98 -0.52 12.97
N ASP A 64 14.61 0.45 12.33
CA ASP A 64 14.18 0.98 11.02
C ASP A 64 14.26 -0.09 9.94
N VAL A 65 13.13 -0.31 9.26
CA VAL A 65 12.96 -1.22 8.12
C VAL A 65 12.32 -0.51 6.92
N SER A 66 12.39 0.82 6.89
CA SER A 66 11.81 1.64 5.81
C SER A 66 12.35 1.25 4.44
N SER A 67 13.63 0.86 4.35
CA SER A 67 14.25 0.41 3.10
C SER A 67 13.62 -0.87 2.56
N ILE A 68 13.19 -1.79 3.43
CA ILE A 68 12.46 -2.99 3.02
C ILE A 68 11.11 -2.60 2.44
N LEU A 69 10.36 -1.76 3.15
CA LEU A 69 9.05 -1.32 2.70
C LEU A 69 9.10 -0.56 1.37
N GLN A 70 10.12 0.30 1.15
CA GLN A 70 10.29 1.06 -0.08
C GLN A 70 10.52 0.20 -1.33
N LYS A 71 11.03 -1.01 -1.21
CA LYS A 71 11.15 -1.95 -2.35
C LYS A 71 9.78 -2.34 -2.91
N TYR A 72 8.77 -2.44 -2.05
CA TYR A 72 7.43 -2.94 -2.39
C TYR A 72 6.40 -1.82 -2.53
N VAL A 73 6.62 -0.72 -1.82
CA VAL A 73 5.82 0.51 -1.86
C VAL A 73 6.76 1.69 -2.14
N PRO A 74 7.28 1.80 -3.38
CA PRO A 74 8.16 2.90 -3.74
C PRO A 74 7.43 4.25 -3.72
N VAL A 75 8.19 5.32 -3.56
CA VAL A 75 7.70 6.69 -3.72
C VAL A 75 7.01 6.84 -5.07
N GLY A 76 5.85 7.50 -5.09
CA GLY A 76 5.01 7.63 -6.29
C GLY A 76 3.96 6.53 -6.43
N THR A 77 3.98 5.46 -5.61
CA THR A 77 2.89 4.47 -5.58
C THR A 77 1.60 5.14 -5.15
N SER A 78 0.48 4.88 -5.85
CA SER A 78 -0.83 5.37 -5.39
C SER A 78 -1.20 4.76 -4.05
N PHE A 79 -1.92 5.49 -3.21
CA PHE A 79 -2.36 4.97 -1.91
C PHE A 79 -3.22 3.72 -2.03
N ALA A 80 -4.08 3.61 -3.07
CA ALA A 80 -4.87 2.41 -3.31
C ALA A 80 -3.99 1.18 -3.55
N ASN A 81 -2.93 1.30 -4.36
CA ASN A 81 -2.00 0.21 -4.62
C ASN A 81 -1.11 -0.10 -3.40
N ALA A 82 -0.70 0.91 -2.65
CA ALA A 82 0.02 0.74 -1.40
C ALA A 82 -0.82 -0.03 -0.39
N GLU A 83 -2.10 0.33 -0.23
CA GLU A 83 -3.04 -0.36 0.66
C GLU A 83 -3.20 -1.84 0.28
N ILE A 84 -3.40 -2.16 -1.01
CA ILE A 84 -3.50 -3.55 -1.48
C ILE A 84 -2.23 -4.32 -1.09
N THR A 85 -1.05 -3.76 -1.35
CA THR A 85 0.24 -4.38 -1.00
C THR A 85 0.35 -4.63 0.50
N LEU A 86 0.03 -3.63 1.32
CA LEU A 86 0.12 -3.73 2.79
C LEU A 86 -0.87 -4.74 3.36
N ARG A 87 -2.14 -4.70 2.94
CA ARG A 87 -3.15 -5.68 3.40
C ARG A 87 -2.77 -7.10 2.99
N SER A 88 -2.23 -7.27 1.78
CA SER A 88 -1.74 -8.58 1.31
C SER A 88 -0.50 -9.07 2.07
N SER A 89 0.23 -8.17 2.75
CA SER A 89 1.32 -8.51 3.67
C SER A 89 0.83 -8.78 5.11
N GLY A 90 -0.48 -8.75 5.35
CA GLY A 90 -1.06 -8.97 6.69
C GLY A 90 -1.12 -7.73 7.57
N PHE A 91 -0.82 -6.52 7.05
CA PHE A 91 -1.00 -5.30 7.81
C PHE A 91 -2.49 -5.00 8.06
N ASN A 92 -2.79 -4.62 9.29
CA ASN A 92 -4.01 -3.86 9.58
C ASN A 92 -3.73 -2.40 9.20
N VAL A 93 -4.43 -1.89 8.19
CA VAL A 93 -4.23 -0.56 7.62
C VAL A 93 -5.41 0.31 7.99
N ASP A 94 -5.12 1.47 8.59
CA ASP A 94 -6.13 2.47 8.88
C ASP A 94 -6.72 3.03 7.57
N PRO A 95 -7.99 3.45 7.60
CA PRO A 95 -8.68 3.89 6.40
C PRO A 95 -7.91 5.02 5.71
N LEU A 96 -8.01 5.02 4.38
CA LEU A 96 -7.39 6.02 3.52
C LEU A 96 -7.73 7.44 3.98
N PRO A 97 -6.76 8.35 3.92
CA PRO A 97 -7.00 9.77 4.18
C PRO A 97 -8.06 10.32 3.23
N PRO A 98 -8.77 11.39 3.63
CA PRO A 98 -9.77 12.02 2.77
C PRO A 98 -9.17 12.38 1.41
N ARG A 99 -9.90 12.10 0.34
CA ARG A 99 -9.45 12.27 -1.04
C ARG A 99 -9.27 13.73 -1.47
N GLU A 100 -9.83 14.66 -0.70
CA GLU A 100 -9.72 16.10 -1.00
C GLU A 100 -8.50 16.67 -0.25
N PRO A 101 -7.56 17.27 -1.00
CA PRO A 101 -6.46 18.00 -0.37
C PRO A 101 -7.03 19.20 0.39
N PRO A 102 -6.39 19.63 1.48
CA PRO A 102 -6.78 20.84 2.17
C PRO A 102 -6.74 22.02 1.20
N LYS A 103 -7.81 22.83 1.18
CA LYS A 103 -7.96 23.99 0.28
C LYS A 103 -6.85 25.03 0.43
N THR A 104 -6.17 25.01 1.55
CA THR A 104 -5.00 25.85 1.84
C THR A 104 -3.85 24.93 2.23
N PRO A 105 -2.71 24.97 1.52
CA PRO A 105 -1.54 24.21 1.93
C PRO A 105 -1.01 24.79 3.24
N SER A 106 -1.39 24.19 4.35
CA SER A 106 -0.72 24.50 5.61
C SER A 106 0.59 23.71 5.62
N LEU A 107 1.70 24.42 5.77
CA LEU A 107 3.05 23.87 5.74
C LEU A 107 3.44 23.15 7.04
N GLY A 108 2.47 22.75 7.86
CA GLY A 108 2.71 22.15 9.17
C GLY A 108 2.75 20.61 9.15
N TRP A 109 3.72 20.03 9.86
CA TRP A 109 3.84 18.59 10.14
C TRP A 109 2.53 17.95 10.65
N SER A 110 1.66 18.73 11.32
CA SER A 110 0.39 18.27 11.84
C SER A 110 -0.60 17.82 10.75
N ASP A 111 -0.55 18.45 9.57
CA ASP A 111 -1.51 18.17 8.51
C ASP A 111 -1.05 17.00 7.63
N GLU A 112 0.26 16.82 7.43
CA GLU A 112 0.78 15.63 6.78
C GLU A 112 0.43 14.36 7.56
N ARG A 113 0.47 14.41 8.89
CA ARG A 113 0.07 13.27 9.73
C ARG A 113 -1.40 12.93 9.63
N LYS A 114 -2.29 13.92 9.50
CA LYS A 114 -3.74 13.68 9.33
C LYS A 114 -4.09 12.98 8.02
N LEU A 115 -3.21 13.13 7.02
CA LEU A 115 -3.38 12.53 5.70
C LEU A 115 -2.54 11.27 5.50
N ALA A 116 -1.75 10.87 6.50
CA ALA A 116 -0.91 9.69 6.43
C ALA A 116 -1.73 8.40 6.58
N ILE A 117 -1.30 7.34 5.92
CA ILE A 117 -1.78 5.98 6.16
C ILE A 117 -0.92 5.35 7.24
N PHE A 118 -1.55 4.79 8.24
CA PHE A 118 -0.91 3.99 9.27
C PHE A 118 -1.22 2.51 9.07
N GLY A 119 -0.25 1.67 9.36
CA GLY A 119 -0.45 0.23 9.34
C GLY A 119 0.35 -0.46 10.43
N THR A 120 -0.20 -1.56 10.94
CA THR A 120 0.43 -2.38 11.95
C THR A 120 0.39 -3.84 11.54
N LEU A 121 1.53 -4.52 11.59
CA LEU A 121 1.66 -5.96 11.38
C LEU A 121 2.21 -6.59 12.66
N VAL A 122 1.57 -7.64 13.15
CA VAL A 122 2.06 -8.43 14.29
C VAL A 122 2.97 -9.53 13.76
N LEU A 123 4.26 -9.49 14.12
CA LEU A 123 5.24 -10.52 13.75
C LEU A 123 5.28 -11.66 14.78
N ALA A 124 5.16 -11.33 16.06
CA ALA A 124 5.14 -12.31 17.13
C ALA A 124 4.37 -11.80 18.35
N GLN A 125 3.79 -12.73 19.10
CA GLN A 125 3.13 -12.46 20.37
C GLN A 125 3.42 -13.61 21.33
N HIS A 126 3.96 -13.31 22.50
CA HIS A 126 4.26 -14.26 23.56
C HIS A 126 3.77 -13.71 24.89
N GLY A 127 2.60 -14.21 25.35
CA GLY A 127 1.92 -13.67 26.52
C GLY A 127 1.59 -12.19 26.35
N VAL A 128 2.17 -11.34 27.22
CA VAL A 128 2.00 -9.88 27.18
C VAL A 128 2.99 -9.17 26.26
N SER A 129 4.05 -9.85 25.84
CA SER A 129 5.07 -9.28 24.94
C SER A 129 4.62 -9.41 23.48
N ARG A 130 4.81 -8.33 22.72
CA ARG A 130 4.40 -8.24 21.31
C ARG A 130 5.47 -7.58 20.47
N THR A 131 5.78 -8.19 19.31
CA THR A 131 6.62 -7.55 18.29
C THR A 131 5.75 -7.14 17.11
N THR A 132 5.81 -5.87 16.75
CA THR A 132 5.02 -5.29 15.67
C THR A 132 5.90 -4.53 14.69
N VAL A 133 5.50 -4.54 13.42
CA VAL A 133 5.94 -3.52 12.45
C VAL A 133 4.90 -2.42 12.42
N GLU A 134 5.34 -1.20 12.66
CA GLU A 134 4.49 -0.01 12.50
C GLU A 134 4.98 0.76 11.28
N ILE A 135 4.05 1.16 10.43
CA ILE A 135 4.35 1.91 9.21
C ILE A 135 3.58 3.23 9.16
N THR A 136 4.18 4.21 8.51
CA THR A 136 3.53 5.46 8.15
C THR A 136 3.87 5.79 6.70
N LEU A 137 2.85 5.97 5.86
CA LEU A 137 2.98 6.44 4.49
C LEU A 137 2.49 7.88 4.42
N PHE A 138 3.36 8.79 4.01
CA PHE A 138 3.03 10.21 3.88
C PHE A 138 2.62 10.54 2.44
N PRO A 139 1.56 11.36 2.27
CA PRO A 139 1.10 11.78 0.95
C PRO A 139 2.01 12.86 0.34
N LYS A 140 1.95 12.97 -0.97
CA LYS A 140 2.47 14.14 -1.69
C LYS A 140 1.42 15.26 -1.60
N ILE A 141 1.62 16.24 -0.71
CA ILE A 141 0.61 17.27 -0.39
C ILE A 141 0.45 18.30 -1.52
N LEU A 142 1.51 18.56 -2.30
CA LEU A 142 1.50 19.56 -3.35
C LEU A 142 1.47 18.91 -4.75
N GLY A 143 0.50 19.29 -5.56
CA GLY A 143 0.37 18.90 -6.96
C GLY A 143 -0.80 17.95 -7.24
N ALA A 144 -0.96 17.53 -8.49
CA ALA A 144 -2.04 16.68 -8.96
C ALA A 144 -1.99 15.25 -8.37
N ASP A 145 -0.85 14.84 -7.81
CA ASP A 145 -0.59 13.47 -7.36
C ASP A 145 -0.71 13.30 -5.84
N HIS A 146 -1.60 14.06 -5.18
CA HIS A 146 -1.79 13.98 -3.72
C HIS A 146 -2.21 12.57 -3.22
N ASN A 147 -2.65 11.68 -4.11
CA ASN A 147 -2.95 10.28 -3.81
C ASN A 147 -1.74 9.34 -3.91
N ALA A 148 -0.53 9.88 -4.10
CA ALA A 148 0.69 9.11 -4.19
C ALA A 148 1.53 9.21 -2.90
N VAL A 149 2.25 8.14 -2.60
CA VAL A 149 3.21 8.08 -1.49
C VAL A 149 4.39 9.00 -1.78
N LYS A 150 4.67 9.94 -0.87
CA LYS A 150 5.85 10.83 -0.91
C LYS A 150 7.00 10.29 -0.08
N ASN A 151 6.67 9.74 1.08
CA ASN A 151 7.66 9.22 2.02
C ASN A 151 7.10 8.00 2.75
N VAL A 152 8.01 7.12 3.16
CA VAL A 152 7.72 5.85 3.82
C VAL A 152 8.56 5.78 5.08
N HIS A 153 7.92 5.49 6.20
CA HIS A 153 8.60 5.17 7.45
C HIS A 153 8.07 3.83 7.96
N ALA A 154 8.97 2.92 8.34
CA ALA A 154 8.61 1.63 8.93
C ALA A 154 9.63 1.23 9.98
N ALA A 155 9.17 0.74 11.12
CA ALA A 155 10.05 0.23 12.17
C ALA A 155 9.46 -1.01 12.85
N ILE A 156 10.35 -1.91 13.28
CA ILE A 156 10.01 -3.06 14.13
C ILE A 156 10.16 -2.64 15.58
N TYR A 157 9.09 -2.76 16.34
CA TYR A 157 9.04 -2.47 17.77
C TYR A 157 8.85 -3.76 18.56
N TYR A 158 9.68 -3.95 19.57
CA TYR A 158 9.46 -4.94 20.61
C TYR A 158 8.89 -4.27 21.84
N ARG A 159 7.66 -4.65 22.20
CA ARG A 159 6.98 -4.18 23.41
C ARG A 159 6.89 -5.36 24.38
N GLY A 160 7.87 -5.46 25.27
CA GLY A 160 7.86 -6.37 26.44
C GLY A 160 7.41 -5.62 27.67
N VAL A 161 6.79 -6.32 28.61
CA VAL A 161 6.50 -5.84 29.98
C VAL A 161 7.65 -6.24 30.88
#